data_a1a30ffe2dc2fa0006ef43b96d3f2fa3
#
_entry.id   a1a30ffe2dc2fa0006ef43b96d3f2fa3
#
_cell.length_a   1.000
_cell.length_b   1.000
_cell.length_c   1.000
_cell.angle_alpha   90.00
_cell.angle_beta   90.00
_cell.angle_gamma   90.00
#
_symmetry.space_group_name_H-M   'P 1'
#
loop_
_entity.id
_entity.type
_entity.pdbx_description
1 polymer ?
#
loop_
_entity_poly.entity_id
_entity_poly.type
_entity_poly.pdbx_seq_one_letter_code
_entity_poly.pdbx_strand_id
1 'polypeptide(L)'
;MAERVEGIKTVVACGDDRTKNTIISTKKTAPEDDPSSIVDVDSIEAINKRTWSEKWAEYRKKPGSFIMFILVHLATLITVLSIGFLLVYVLVKGVPNLNADIFSWEYTSDNCSLVPALINTVYMTLLSLLIAGPIGIFAAIYLVEYAKTGNKLVGVVRITAETLTGIPSIVYGLFGMLFFTNACGLRLSLISGALTLAIMVLPVIMRTTEEALMAVPKSYREGSFGLGAGKLRTVFKVVLPSAVPGILSGIILATGRIVGETATLIYTAGSVAKMATKLTDSTRTLAVHMYLLSKEGLHTDQGYATAVVLLVLVVLINFASDKIAGKVAADKAN
;
A
#
# COMPACT_ATOMS: atom_id res chain seq x y z
N MET A 1 -12.42 -53.11 38.60
CA MET A 1 -12.25 -51.84 39.30
C MET A 1 -12.12 -50.79 38.24
N ALA A 2 -13.19 -50.10 37.91
CA ALA A 2 -13.21 -49.02 36.92
C ALA A 2 -13.28 -47.73 37.73
N GLU A 3 -12.19 -47.01 37.76
CA GLU A 3 -12.14 -45.70 38.36
C GLU A 3 -12.66 -44.65 37.36
N ARG A 4 -13.75 -44.02 37.72
CA ARG A 4 -14.48 -43.03 36.97
C ARG A 4 -13.68 -41.75 36.94
N VAL A 5 -13.10 -41.40 35.79
CA VAL A 5 -12.55 -40.04 35.59
C VAL A 5 -13.69 -39.14 35.16
N GLU A 6 -14.31 -38.46 36.11
CA GLU A 6 -15.26 -37.39 35.85
C GLU A 6 -14.51 -36.16 35.39
N GLY A 7 -14.86 -35.62 34.23
CA GLY A 7 -14.51 -34.21 33.93
C GLY A 7 -13.93 -33.87 32.58
N ILE A 8 -13.81 -34.79 31.62
CA ILE A 8 -13.29 -34.43 30.30
C ILE A 8 -14.34 -34.76 29.23
N LYS A 9 -15.12 -33.81 28.82
CA LYS A 9 -15.94 -33.91 27.62
C LYS A 9 -15.43 -32.93 26.57
N THR A 10 -15.02 -33.48 25.46
CA THR A 10 -14.80 -32.88 24.15
C THR A 10 -13.50 -32.04 24.00
N VAL A 11 -12.53 -32.68 23.39
CA VAL A 11 -11.37 -32.02 22.78
C VAL A 11 -11.82 -31.59 21.38
N VAL A 12 -11.96 -30.30 21.13
CA VAL A 12 -12.11 -29.75 19.79
C VAL A 12 -10.73 -29.33 19.33
N ALA A 13 -10.12 -30.14 18.45
CA ALA A 13 -8.91 -29.77 17.74
C ALA A 13 -9.28 -28.80 16.62
N CYS A 14 -9.06 -27.51 16.81
CA CYS A 14 -9.09 -26.55 15.71
C CYS A 14 -7.68 -26.50 15.10
N GLY A 15 -7.54 -27.08 13.90
CA GLY A 15 -6.26 -27.31 13.28
C GLY A 15 -5.72 -26.07 12.57
N ASP A 16 -4.61 -25.55 13.09
CA ASP A 16 -3.53 -25.01 12.29
C ASP A 16 -2.27 -25.77 12.68
N ASP A 17 -1.55 -26.26 11.69
CA ASP A 17 -0.44 -27.24 11.80
C ASP A 17 0.79 -26.71 12.57
N ARG A 18 0.72 -25.52 13.17
CA ARG A 18 1.80 -24.88 13.95
C ARG A 18 1.59 -24.83 15.47
N THR A 19 0.44 -25.32 15.97
CA THR A 19 0.15 -25.31 17.42
C THR A 19 -0.30 -26.66 17.94
N LYS A 20 0.58 -27.65 17.88
CA LYS A 20 0.31 -29.04 18.28
C LYS A 20 -0.01 -29.26 19.78
N ASN A 21 -0.05 -28.24 20.62
CA ASN A 21 -0.24 -28.41 22.07
C ASN A 21 -1.18 -27.39 22.74
N THR A 22 -2.21 -26.91 22.07
CA THR A 22 -3.20 -26.07 22.74
C THR A 22 -4.32 -26.94 23.29
N ILE A 23 -4.27 -27.26 24.58
CA ILE A 23 -5.38 -27.90 25.30
C ILE A 23 -6.36 -26.80 25.68
N ILE A 24 -7.56 -26.83 25.17
CA ILE A 24 -8.65 -25.90 25.53
C ILE A 24 -9.48 -26.58 26.63
N SER A 25 -9.50 -25.99 27.83
CA SER A 25 -10.37 -26.41 28.92
C SER A 25 -11.57 -25.47 29.03
N THR A 26 -12.75 -26.02 28.89
CA THR A 26 -14.00 -25.29 29.12
C THR A 26 -14.45 -25.47 30.56
N LYS A 27 -14.60 -24.37 31.29
CA LYS A 27 -15.17 -24.38 32.65
C LYS A 27 -16.71 -24.51 32.51
N LYS A 28 -17.25 -25.64 32.94
CA LYS A 28 -18.64 -26.01 32.75
C LYS A 28 -19.53 -25.29 33.77
N THR A 29 -20.47 -24.50 33.29
CA THR A 29 -21.70 -24.13 34.00
C THR A 29 -22.86 -24.11 33.01
N ALA A 30 -23.28 -25.28 32.52
CA ALA A 30 -24.52 -25.40 31.77
C ALA A 30 -25.28 -26.69 32.19
N PRO A 31 -26.60 -26.69 32.25
CA PRO A 31 -27.40 -27.86 32.53
C PRO A 31 -27.34 -28.90 31.41
N GLU A 32 -27.53 -30.13 31.75
CA GLU A 32 -27.10 -31.34 31.04
C GLU A 32 -27.91 -31.72 29.78
N ASP A 33 -28.97 -30.98 29.38
CA ASP A 33 -29.98 -31.49 28.42
C ASP A 33 -30.28 -30.58 27.19
N ASP A 34 -29.41 -29.63 26.81
CA ASP A 34 -29.65 -28.87 25.59
C ASP A 34 -28.57 -29.15 24.51
N PRO A 35 -28.92 -29.90 23.42
CA PRO A 35 -27.98 -30.17 22.32
C PRO A 35 -27.67 -28.91 21.46
N SER A 36 -28.34 -27.79 21.72
CA SER A 36 -28.12 -26.53 21.00
C SER A 36 -27.22 -25.50 21.74
N SER A 37 -26.59 -25.91 22.88
CA SER A 37 -25.66 -25.01 23.56
C SER A 37 -24.44 -24.72 22.67
N ILE A 38 -24.57 -23.68 21.85
CA ILE A 38 -23.49 -23.06 21.11
C ILE A 38 -22.46 -22.65 22.16
N VAL A 39 -21.28 -23.30 22.13
CA VAL A 39 -20.15 -22.89 22.98
C VAL A 39 -19.85 -21.45 22.65
N ASP A 40 -20.10 -20.55 23.59
CA ASP A 40 -19.78 -19.15 23.45
C ASP A 40 -18.25 -19.05 23.27
N VAL A 41 -17.83 -18.69 22.06
CA VAL A 41 -16.41 -18.63 21.68
C VAL A 41 -15.67 -17.58 22.54
N ASP A 42 -16.39 -16.58 23.03
CA ASP A 42 -15.84 -15.53 23.91
C ASP A 42 -15.58 -16.04 25.35
N SER A 43 -16.15 -17.19 25.74
CA SER A 43 -15.91 -17.84 27.02
C SER A 43 -14.69 -18.78 27.04
N ILE A 44 -14.03 -19.00 25.88
CA ILE A 44 -12.88 -19.88 25.77
C ILE A 44 -11.63 -19.14 26.25
N GLU A 45 -11.19 -19.38 27.47
CA GLU A 45 -9.90 -18.91 27.95
C GLU A 45 -8.76 -19.80 27.45
N ALA A 46 -7.83 -19.23 26.71
CA ALA A 46 -6.61 -19.92 26.34
C ALA A 46 -5.76 -20.24 27.59
N ILE A 47 -5.59 -21.52 27.90
CA ILE A 47 -4.82 -22.01 29.08
C ILE A 47 -3.34 -21.56 29.03
N ASN A 48 -2.85 -21.13 27.90
CA ASN A 48 -1.44 -20.76 27.70
C ASN A 48 -1.24 -19.25 27.55
N LYS A 49 -1.95 -18.43 28.33
CA LYS A 49 -1.61 -17.00 28.46
C LYS A 49 -0.33 -16.88 29.28
N ARG A 50 0.84 -17.00 28.59
CA ARG A 50 2.14 -16.75 29.21
C ARG A 50 2.27 -15.28 29.61
N THR A 51 2.49 -15.04 30.89
CA THR A 51 2.77 -13.71 31.44
C THR A 51 4.11 -13.19 30.89
N TRP A 52 4.26 -11.90 30.77
CA TRP A 52 5.50 -11.26 30.29
C TRP A 52 6.76 -11.74 31.05
N SER A 53 6.64 -11.94 32.37
CA SER A 53 7.69 -12.44 33.23
C SER A 53 8.12 -13.87 32.88
N GLU A 54 7.20 -14.75 32.52
CA GLU A 54 7.48 -16.13 32.11
C GLU A 54 8.18 -16.19 30.75
N LYS A 55 7.77 -15.32 29.80
CA LYS A 55 8.46 -15.18 28.54
C LYS A 55 9.92 -14.73 28.71
N TRP A 56 10.16 -13.77 29.62
CA TRP A 56 11.52 -13.32 29.97
C TRP A 56 12.37 -14.42 30.61
N ALA A 57 11.79 -15.21 31.50
CA ALA A 57 12.50 -16.32 32.14
C ALA A 57 12.89 -17.43 31.16
N GLU A 58 12.06 -17.69 30.14
CA GLU A 58 12.36 -18.67 29.09
C GLU A 58 13.47 -18.20 28.15
N TYR A 59 13.48 -16.91 27.77
CA TYR A 59 14.53 -16.31 26.94
C TYR A 59 15.90 -16.38 27.66
N ARG A 60 15.95 -16.20 28.96
CA ARG A 60 17.20 -16.34 29.77
C ARG A 60 17.74 -17.75 29.78
N LYS A 61 16.93 -18.78 29.65
CA LYS A 61 17.37 -20.19 29.64
C LYS A 61 18.03 -20.61 28.31
N LYS A 62 17.78 -19.85 27.21
CA LYS A 62 18.34 -20.15 25.88
C LYS A 62 19.14 -18.94 25.39
N PRO A 63 20.47 -18.91 25.58
CA PRO A 63 21.29 -17.72 25.30
C PRO A 63 21.20 -17.27 23.82
N GLY A 64 21.11 -18.18 22.87
CA GLY A 64 20.93 -17.83 21.45
C GLY A 64 19.60 -17.11 21.17
N SER A 65 18.51 -17.56 21.79
CA SER A 65 17.20 -16.92 21.67
C SER A 65 17.17 -15.53 22.31
N PHE A 66 17.89 -15.34 23.41
CA PHE A 66 18.04 -14.07 24.10
C PHE A 66 18.81 -13.05 23.25
N ILE A 67 19.91 -13.47 22.64
CA ILE A 67 20.71 -12.62 21.73
C ILE A 67 19.86 -12.19 20.54
N MET A 68 19.13 -13.12 19.90
CA MET A 68 18.23 -12.79 18.78
C MET A 68 17.11 -11.83 19.19
N PHE A 69 16.53 -12.01 20.38
CA PHE A 69 15.53 -11.09 20.92
C PHE A 69 16.08 -9.67 21.07
N ILE A 70 17.28 -9.52 21.67
CA ILE A 70 17.93 -8.21 21.80
C ILE A 70 18.24 -7.60 20.45
N LEU A 71 18.79 -8.36 19.50
CA LEU A 71 19.12 -7.86 18.16
C LEU A 71 17.89 -7.35 17.43
N VAL A 72 16.78 -8.09 17.46
CA VAL A 72 15.53 -7.68 16.81
C VAL A 72 14.99 -6.39 17.44
N HIS A 73 14.94 -6.31 18.77
CA HIS A 73 14.45 -5.11 19.45
C HIS A 73 15.36 -3.90 19.24
N LEU A 74 16.68 -4.11 19.25
CA LEU A 74 17.65 -3.06 18.96
C LEU A 74 17.51 -2.54 17.52
N ALA A 75 17.39 -3.45 16.54
CA ALA A 75 17.16 -3.09 15.15
C ALA A 75 15.85 -2.30 14.98
N THR A 76 14.76 -2.76 15.63
CA THR A 76 13.47 -2.05 15.62
C THR A 76 13.60 -0.67 16.24
N LEU A 77 14.27 -0.54 17.38
CA LEU A 77 14.49 0.73 18.06
C LEU A 77 15.29 1.70 17.18
N ILE A 78 16.40 1.23 16.59
CA ILE A 78 17.22 2.06 15.67
C ILE A 78 16.39 2.54 14.49
N THR A 79 15.59 1.66 13.87
CA THR A 79 14.73 2.03 12.74
C THR A 79 13.70 3.08 13.14
N VAL A 80 12.99 2.89 14.24
CA VAL A 80 11.99 3.85 14.72
C VAL A 80 12.63 5.19 15.09
N LEU A 81 13.78 5.17 15.77
CA LEU A 81 14.50 6.41 16.12
C LEU A 81 15.01 7.13 14.87
N SER A 82 15.54 6.41 13.88
CA SER A 82 16.03 7.02 12.63
C SER A 82 14.89 7.70 11.85
N ILE A 83 13.75 7.03 11.70
CA ILE A 83 12.58 7.60 11.01
C ILE A 83 12.04 8.78 11.81
N GLY A 84 11.88 8.62 13.13
CA GLY A 84 11.42 9.70 14.00
C GLY A 84 12.34 10.93 13.96
N PHE A 85 13.65 10.71 14.00
CA PHE A 85 14.63 11.77 13.88
C PHE A 85 14.52 12.54 12.55
N LEU A 86 14.41 11.82 11.42
CA LEU A 86 14.25 12.44 10.10
C LEU A 86 12.97 13.27 10.02
N LEU A 87 11.85 12.75 10.52
CA LEU A 87 10.58 13.47 10.53
C LEU A 87 10.67 14.74 11.39
N VAL A 88 11.18 14.62 12.61
CA VAL A 88 11.34 15.75 13.52
C VAL A 88 12.30 16.78 12.92
N TYR A 89 13.41 16.35 12.33
CA TYR A 89 14.38 17.24 11.70
C TYR A 89 13.76 18.06 10.57
N VAL A 90 13.01 17.40 9.66
CA VAL A 90 12.30 18.09 8.56
C VAL A 90 11.26 19.07 9.10
N LEU A 91 10.50 18.70 10.14
CA LEU A 91 9.50 19.58 10.75
C LEU A 91 10.15 20.79 11.43
N VAL A 92 11.21 20.59 12.22
CA VAL A 92 11.90 21.67 12.94
C VAL A 92 12.55 22.66 11.97
N LYS A 93 13.08 22.18 10.85
CA LYS A 93 13.69 23.05 9.83
C LYS A 93 12.67 23.66 8.88
N GLY A 94 11.58 22.95 8.55
CA GLY A 94 10.64 23.40 7.53
C GLY A 94 9.51 24.27 8.05
N VAL A 95 8.95 23.98 9.24
CA VAL A 95 7.81 24.75 9.78
C VAL A 95 8.08 26.23 9.98
N PRO A 96 9.26 26.66 10.51
CA PRO A 96 9.56 28.09 10.65
C PRO A 96 9.64 28.85 9.32
N ASN A 97 9.90 28.15 8.22
CA ASN A 97 10.06 28.72 6.88
C ASN A 97 8.77 28.69 6.03
N LEU A 98 7.62 28.31 6.63
CA LEU A 98 6.31 28.35 5.98
C LEU A 98 5.76 29.80 5.99
N ASN A 99 6.22 30.61 5.06
CA ASN A 99 5.75 31.98 4.87
C ASN A 99 4.58 32.04 3.88
N ALA A 100 3.77 33.12 3.92
CA ALA A 100 2.64 33.29 3.00
C ALA A 100 3.09 33.38 1.54
N ASP A 101 4.28 33.89 1.28
CA ASP A 101 4.85 34.08 -0.07
C ASP A 101 5.02 32.75 -0.81
N ILE A 102 5.32 31.65 -0.09
CA ILE A 102 5.46 30.31 -0.66
C ILE A 102 4.11 29.80 -1.25
N PHE A 103 2.98 30.30 -0.78
CA PHE A 103 1.64 29.95 -1.26
C PHE A 103 1.11 30.89 -2.35
N SER A 104 1.96 31.70 -2.96
CA SER A 104 1.60 32.56 -4.10
C SER A 104 1.23 31.72 -5.33
N TRP A 105 0.32 32.22 -6.16
CA TRP A 105 -0.11 31.57 -7.41
C TRP A 105 0.98 31.55 -8.49
N GLU A 106 1.84 32.57 -8.51
CA GLU A 106 2.90 32.69 -9.49
C GLU A 106 4.25 32.39 -8.83
N TYR A 107 5.04 31.58 -9.52
CA TYR A 107 6.41 31.30 -9.11
C TYR A 107 7.33 32.43 -9.55
N THR A 108 8.10 32.97 -8.60
CA THR A 108 9.27 33.82 -8.86
C THR A 108 10.48 33.25 -8.12
N SER A 109 11.68 33.63 -8.55
CA SER A 109 12.90 33.16 -7.86
C SER A 109 12.96 33.61 -6.41
N ASP A 110 12.32 34.72 -6.06
CA ASP A 110 12.33 35.27 -4.71
C ASP A 110 11.30 34.57 -3.78
N ASN A 111 10.11 34.27 -4.29
CA ASN A 111 9.05 33.67 -3.48
C ASN A 111 9.11 32.13 -3.43
N CYS A 112 9.81 31.48 -4.36
CA CYS A 112 9.90 30.01 -4.47
C CYS A 112 8.55 29.29 -4.31
N SER A 113 7.47 29.84 -4.88
CA SER A 113 6.11 29.35 -4.68
C SER A 113 5.94 27.86 -5.03
N LEU A 114 5.30 27.14 -4.11
CA LEU A 114 5.01 25.71 -4.26
C LEU A 114 3.64 25.41 -4.89
N VAL A 115 2.74 26.42 -5.00
CA VAL A 115 1.37 26.21 -5.48
C VAL A 115 1.30 25.64 -6.90
N PRO A 116 2.05 26.17 -7.90
CA PRO A 116 2.06 25.56 -9.22
C PRO A 116 2.53 24.10 -9.20
N ALA A 117 3.55 23.78 -8.40
CA ALA A 117 4.08 22.43 -8.26
C ALA A 117 3.09 21.48 -7.56
N LEU A 118 2.34 21.96 -6.58
CA LEU A 118 1.30 21.22 -5.89
C LEU A 118 0.16 20.84 -6.84
N ILE A 119 -0.35 21.82 -7.63
CA ILE A 119 -1.41 21.56 -8.63
C ILE A 119 -0.92 20.59 -9.69
N ASN A 120 0.31 20.75 -10.17
CA ASN A 120 0.91 19.82 -11.12
C ASN A 120 1.07 18.41 -10.56
N THR A 121 1.34 18.28 -9.25
CA THR A 121 1.37 16.98 -8.57
C THR A 121 0.03 16.28 -8.64
N VAL A 122 -1.06 17.02 -8.39
CA VAL A 122 -2.42 16.48 -8.50
C VAL A 122 -2.73 16.06 -9.94
N TYR A 123 -2.43 16.91 -10.93
CA TYR A 123 -2.64 16.56 -12.34
C TYR A 123 -1.84 15.34 -12.76
N MET A 124 -0.57 15.27 -12.40
CA MET A 124 0.31 14.15 -12.67
C MET A 124 -0.22 12.86 -12.07
N THR A 125 -0.64 12.90 -10.80
CA THR A 125 -1.16 11.76 -10.07
C THR A 125 -2.46 11.25 -10.69
N LEU A 126 -3.41 12.14 -10.94
CA LEU A 126 -4.70 11.76 -11.54
C LEU A 126 -4.50 11.17 -12.94
N LEU A 127 -3.69 11.81 -13.77
CA LEU A 127 -3.45 11.34 -15.15
C LEU A 127 -2.75 9.97 -15.18
N SER A 128 -1.72 9.78 -14.34
CA SER A 128 -1.02 8.50 -14.24
C SER A 128 -1.93 7.38 -13.75
N LEU A 129 -2.76 7.64 -12.72
CA LEU A 129 -3.71 6.66 -12.20
C LEU A 129 -4.86 6.37 -13.17
N LEU A 130 -5.33 7.37 -13.91
CA LEU A 130 -6.36 7.19 -14.94
C LEU A 130 -5.91 6.23 -16.04
N ILE A 131 -4.62 6.21 -16.34
CA ILE A 131 -4.02 5.31 -17.33
C ILE A 131 -3.70 3.95 -16.69
N ALA A 132 -2.95 3.93 -15.60
CA ALA A 132 -2.43 2.71 -14.98
C ALA A 132 -3.54 1.91 -14.25
N GLY A 133 -4.51 2.58 -13.63
CA GLY A 133 -5.56 1.95 -12.85
C GLY A 133 -6.39 0.96 -13.65
N PRO A 134 -7.09 1.40 -14.70
CA PRO A 134 -7.88 0.49 -15.53
C PRO A 134 -7.04 -0.64 -16.13
N ILE A 135 -5.85 -0.33 -16.68
CA ILE A 135 -4.98 -1.34 -17.30
C ILE A 135 -4.55 -2.39 -16.28
N GLY A 136 -4.08 -1.97 -15.10
CA GLY A 136 -3.61 -2.87 -14.04
C GLY A 136 -4.74 -3.73 -13.46
N ILE A 137 -5.92 -3.14 -13.22
CA ILE A 137 -7.09 -3.86 -12.69
C ILE A 137 -7.57 -4.90 -13.71
N PHE A 138 -7.77 -4.53 -14.97
CA PHE A 138 -8.24 -5.47 -15.99
C PHE A 138 -7.21 -6.57 -16.28
N ALA A 139 -5.91 -6.25 -16.27
CA ALA A 139 -4.85 -7.24 -16.39
C ALA A 139 -4.92 -8.26 -15.24
N ALA A 140 -5.06 -7.81 -13.98
CA ALA A 140 -5.20 -8.69 -12.82
C ALA A 140 -6.45 -9.57 -12.89
N ILE A 141 -7.61 -9.00 -13.28
CA ILE A 141 -8.84 -9.76 -13.50
C ILE A 141 -8.62 -10.87 -14.52
N TYR A 142 -7.96 -10.55 -15.64
CA TYR A 142 -7.64 -11.56 -16.64
C TYR A 142 -6.75 -12.67 -16.07
N LEU A 143 -5.68 -12.31 -15.36
CA LEU A 143 -4.72 -13.28 -14.82
C LEU A 143 -5.34 -14.22 -13.77
N VAL A 144 -6.25 -13.71 -12.92
CA VAL A 144 -6.86 -14.49 -11.82
C VAL A 144 -8.06 -15.27 -12.31
N GLU A 145 -8.94 -14.65 -13.07
CA GLU A 145 -10.26 -15.21 -13.36
C GLU A 145 -10.34 -15.91 -14.72
N TYR A 146 -9.62 -15.41 -15.73
CA TYR A 146 -9.77 -15.91 -17.10
C TYR A 146 -8.63 -16.82 -17.56
N ALA A 147 -7.43 -16.62 -17.05
CA ALA A 147 -6.28 -17.40 -17.46
C ALA A 147 -6.41 -18.85 -16.97
N LYS A 148 -6.02 -19.81 -17.85
CA LYS A 148 -5.98 -21.23 -17.50
C LYS A 148 -4.84 -21.50 -16.51
N THR A 149 -5.08 -22.35 -15.53
CA THR A 149 -4.06 -22.86 -14.61
C THR A 149 -2.91 -23.50 -15.42
N GLY A 150 -1.66 -23.12 -15.13
CA GLY A 150 -0.49 -23.63 -15.84
C GLY A 150 -0.15 -22.91 -17.15
N ASN A 151 -0.85 -21.83 -17.50
CA ASN A 151 -0.51 -21.06 -18.71
C ASN A 151 0.86 -20.37 -18.54
N LYS A 152 1.82 -20.69 -19.41
CA LYS A 152 3.17 -20.14 -19.39
C LYS A 152 3.21 -18.63 -19.56
N LEU A 153 2.30 -18.04 -20.33
CA LEU A 153 2.19 -16.58 -20.50
C LEU A 153 1.88 -15.87 -19.17
N VAL A 154 1.01 -16.45 -18.35
CA VAL A 154 0.70 -15.91 -16.99
C VAL A 154 1.95 -15.87 -16.13
N GLY A 155 2.76 -16.95 -16.17
CA GLY A 155 4.03 -17.00 -15.46
C GLY A 155 5.00 -15.91 -15.91
N VAL A 156 5.12 -15.72 -17.22
CA VAL A 156 5.98 -14.67 -17.80
C VAL A 156 5.53 -13.29 -17.37
N VAL A 157 4.22 -12.97 -17.45
CA VAL A 157 3.69 -11.67 -17.06
C VAL A 157 3.95 -11.40 -15.56
N ARG A 158 3.75 -12.38 -14.69
CA ARG A 158 4.03 -12.24 -13.24
C ARG A 158 5.50 -11.98 -12.96
N ILE A 159 6.40 -12.77 -13.54
CA ILE A 159 7.86 -12.59 -13.40
C ILE A 159 8.29 -11.23 -13.94
N THR A 160 7.77 -10.81 -15.09
CA THR A 160 8.06 -9.50 -15.66
C THR A 160 7.58 -8.38 -14.76
N ALA A 161 6.36 -8.45 -14.22
CA ALA A 161 5.83 -7.46 -13.31
C ALA A 161 6.65 -7.39 -12.00
N GLU A 162 7.07 -8.53 -11.47
CA GLU A 162 7.93 -8.59 -10.28
C GLU A 162 9.31 -7.99 -10.55
N THR A 163 9.90 -8.28 -11.70
CA THR A 163 11.17 -7.70 -12.13
C THR A 163 11.07 -6.19 -12.28
N LEU A 164 9.98 -5.71 -12.90
CA LEU A 164 9.73 -4.28 -13.08
C LEU A 164 9.63 -3.53 -11.75
N THR A 165 9.02 -4.11 -10.72
CA THR A 165 8.94 -3.45 -9.40
C THR A 165 10.30 -3.24 -8.74
N GLY A 166 11.31 -4.03 -9.08
CA GLY A 166 12.68 -3.92 -8.58
C GLY A 166 13.57 -2.91 -9.33
N ILE A 167 13.11 -2.36 -10.45
CA ILE A 167 13.91 -1.41 -11.25
C ILE A 167 13.96 -0.05 -10.53
N PRO A 168 15.18 0.56 -10.39
CA PRO A 168 15.31 1.92 -9.86
C PRO A 168 14.54 2.95 -10.69
N SER A 169 13.91 3.92 -10.03
CA SER A 169 13.04 4.91 -10.69
C SER A 169 13.77 5.76 -11.75
N ILE A 170 15.07 6.01 -11.57
CA ILE A 170 15.87 6.73 -12.54
C ILE A 170 15.93 6.00 -13.91
N VAL A 171 15.93 4.66 -13.91
CA VAL A 171 15.93 3.86 -15.14
C VAL A 171 14.60 4.04 -15.89
N TYR A 172 13.48 4.10 -15.16
CA TYR A 172 12.20 4.47 -15.77
C TYR A 172 12.23 5.88 -16.35
N GLY A 173 12.88 6.83 -15.65
CA GLY A 173 13.07 8.18 -16.16
C GLY A 173 13.86 8.22 -17.47
N LEU A 174 14.97 7.49 -17.54
CA LEU A 174 15.78 7.38 -18.76
C LEU A 174 15.02 6.68 -19.90
N PHE A 175 14.31 5.59 -19.61
CA PHE A 175 13.44 4.95 -20.58
C PHE A 175 12.35 5.91 -21.09
N GLY A 176 11.68 6.59 -20.21
CA GLY A 176 10.63 7.56 -20.55
C GLY A 176 11.18 8.73 -21.39
N MET A 177 12.38 9.20 -21.06
CA MET A 177 13.07 10.22 -21.87
C MET A 177 13.37 9.72 -23.27
N LEU A 178 13.95 8.54 -23.40
CA LEU A 178 14.32 8.00 -24.71
C LEU A 178 13.08 7.67 -25.55
N PHE A 179 12.08 7.06 -24.94
CA PHE A 179 10.90 6.58 -25.66
C PHE A 179 9.84 7.67 -25.82
N PHE A 180 9.25 8.17 -24.71
CA PHE A 180 8.15 9.13 -24.82
C PHE A 180 8.62 10.53 -25.23
N THR A 181 9.69 11.02 -24.60
CA THR A 181 10.15 12.39 -24.86
C THR A 181 10.80 12.52 -26.23
N ASN A 182 11.70 11.60 -26.60
CA ASN A 182 12.46 11.67 -27.84
C ASN A 182 11.78 10.90 -28.99
N ALA A 183 11.60 9.58 -28.88
CA ALA A 183 11.11 8.76 -29.99
C ALA A 183 9.64 9.07 -30.35
N CYS A 184 8.76 9.27 -29.35
CA CYS A 184 7.37 9.68 -29.59
C CYS A 184 7.21 11.20 -29.82
N GLY A 185 8.27 12.00 -29.64
CA GLY A 185 8.24 13.45 -29.87
C GLY A 185 7.41 14.25 -28.88
N LEU A 186 7.02 13.67 -27.73
CA LEU A 186 6.18 14.33 -26.71
C LEU A 186 6.95 15.42 -25.95
N ARG A 187 8.26 15.52 -26.13
CA ARG A 187 9.16 16.44 -25.40
C ARG A 187 9.03 16.26 -23.89
N LEU A 188 9.70 17.10 -23.11
CA LEU A 188 9.48 17.21 -21.67
C LEU A 188 8.08 17.76 -21.43
N SER A 189 7.17 16.97 -20.90
CA SER A 189 5.75 17.33 -20.80
C SER A 189 5.02 16.55 -19.71
N LEU A 190 3.89 17.10 -19.26
CA LEU A 190 3.01 16.45 -18.30
C LEU A 190 2.61 15.04 -18.78
N ILE A 191 2.26 14.88 -20.06
CA ILE A 191 1.85 13.58 -20.62
C ILE A 191 3.01 12.57 -20.68
N SER A 192 4.22 13.00 -21.03
CA SER A 192 5.40 12.13 -21.02
C SER A 192 5.71 11.61 -19.62
N GLY A 193 5.64 12.50 -18.62
CA GLY A 193 5.77 12.14 -17.21
C GLY A 193 4.70 11.16 -16.76
N ALA A 194 3.43 11.45 -17.06
CA ALA A 194 2.30 10.63 -16.66
C ALA A 194 2.33 9.21 -17.27
N LEU A 195 2.71 9.07 -18.55
CA LEU A 195 2.86 7.78 -19.20
C LEU A 195 3.99 6.96 -18.57
N THR A 196 5.11 7.61 -18.27
CA THR A 196 6.26 6.94 -17.63
C THR A 196 5.89 6.46 -16.21
N LEU A 197 5.23 7.32 -15.42
CA LEU A 197 4.74 6.94 -14.10
C LEU A 197 3.68 5.84 -14.18
N ALA A 198 2.80 5.89 -15.17
CA ALA A 198 1.79 4.85 -15.37
C ALA A 198 2.44 3.48 -15.57
N ILE A 199 3.50 3.39 -16.39
CA ILE A 199 4.26 2.14 -16.55
C ILE A 199 4.92 1.71 -15.25
N MET A 200 5.47 2.66 -14.48
CA MET A 200 6.16 2.37 -13.22
C MET A 200 5.22 1.84 -12.13
N VAL A 201 3.99 2.34 -12.05
CA VAL A 201 3.02 1.93 -11.01
C VAL A 201 2.10 0.79 -11.44
N LEU A 202 2.01 0.52 -12.74
CA LEU A 202 1.17 -0.54 -13.30
C LEU A 202 1.41 -1.91 -12.66
N PRO A 203 2.66 -2.40 -12.47
CA PRO A 203 2.93 -3.67 -11.80
C PRO A 203 2.43 -3.70 -10.37
N VAL A 204 2.52 -2.58 -9.64
CA VAL A 204 2.04 -2.46 -8.25
C VAL A 204 0.52 -2.61 -8.21
N ILE A 205 -0.21 -1.85 -9.03
CA ILE A 205 -1.67 -1.93 -9.10
C ILE A 205 -2.14 -3.32 -9.53
N MET A 206 -1.49 -3.91 -10.53
CA MET A 206 -1.81 -5.24 -11.03
C MET A 206 -1.63 -6.30 -9.94
N ARG A 207 -0.50 -6.30 -9.24
CA ARG A 207 -0.18 -7.29 -8.20
C ARG A 207 -1.10 -7.18 -6.99
N THR A 208 -1.32 -5.99 -6.47
CA THR A 208 -2.23 -5.77 -5.33
C THR A 208 -3.67 -6.12 -5.68
N THR A 209 -4.10 -5.83 -6.91
CA THR A 209 -5.41 -6.26 -7.42
C THR A 209 -5.50 -7.79 -7.54
N GLU A 210 -4.46 -8.44 -8.04
CA GLU A 210 -4.38 -9.90 -8.11
C GLU A 210 -4.49 -10.54 -6.72
N GLU A 211 -3.74 -10.04 -5.74
CA GLU A 211 -3.80 -10.49 -4.35
C GLU A 211 -5.19 -10.28 -3.73
N ALA A 212 -5.83 -9.13 -3.98
CA ALA A 212 -7.18 -8.83 -3.53
C ALA A 212 -8.24 -9.77 -4.13
N LEU A 213 -8.13 -10.08 -5.42
CA LEU A 213 -9.03 -11.03 -6.09
C LEU A 213 -8.83 -12.46 -5.58
N MET A 214 -7.60 -12.88 -5.32
CA MET A 214 -7.29 -14.21 -4.77
C MET A 214 -7.75 -14.37 -3.31
N ALA A 215 -7.79 -13.28 -2.54
CA ALA A 215 -8.28 -13.29 -1.16
C ALA A 215 -9.79 -13.55 -1.05
N VAL A 216 -10.58 -13.35 -2.11
CA VAL A 216 -12.01 -13.64 -2.11
C VAL A 216 -12.25 -15.16 -2.00
N PRO A 217 -13.03 -15.64 -1.01
CA PRO A 217 -13.29 -17.07 -0.82
C PRO A 217 -13.85 -17.74 -2.07
N LYS A 218 -13.39 -18.97 -2.35
CA LYS A 218 -13.86 -19.76 -3.51
C LYS A 218 -15.36 -20.03 -3.46
N SER A 219 -15.92 -20.21 -2.26
CA SER A 219 -17.35 -20.41 -2.02
C SER A 219 -18.25 -19.34 -2.65
N TYR A 220 -17.79 -18.11 -2.74
CA TYR A 220 -18.54 -17.02 -3.40
C TYR A 220 -18.69 -17.28 -4.90
N ARG A 221 -17.63 -17.78 -5.54
CA ARG A 221 -17.67 -18.15 -6.96
C ARG A 221 -18.54 -19.39 -7.19
N GLU A 222 -18.35 -20.42 -6.38
CA GLU A 222 -19.09 -21.69 -6.44
C GLU A 222 -20.59 -21.47 -6.20
N GLY A 223 -20.96 -20.66 -5.17
CA GLY A 223 -22.34 -20.29 -4.91
C GLY A 223 -22.99 -19.53 -6.07
N SER A 224 -22.28 -18.59 -6.66
CA SER A 224 -22.77 -17.85 -7.83
C SER A 224 -22.97 -18.75 -9.05
N PHE A 225 -22.06 -19.67 -9.31
CA PHE A 225 -22.20 -20.66 -10.40
C PHE A 225 -23.33 -21.66 -10.12
N GLY A 226 -23.50 -22.08 -8.86
CA GLY A 226 -24.59 -22.96 -8.45
C GLY A 226 -25.98 -22.34 -8.67
N LEU A 227 -26.08 -21.01 -8.57
CA LEU A 227 -27.29 -20.26 -8.91
C LEU A 227 -27.46 -19.98 -10.42
N GLY A 228 -26.61 -20.58 -11.28
CA GLY A 228 -26.69 -20.45 -12.73
C GLY A 228 -26.06 -19.16 -13.30
N ALA A 229 -25.32 -18.38 -12.52
CA ALA A 229 -24.64 -17.19 -13.04
C ALA A 229 -23.46 -17.57 -13.94
N GLY A 230 -23.35 -16.90 -15.09
CA GLY A 230 -22.18 -17.05 -15.96
C GLY A 230 -20.93 -16.38 -15.36
N LYS A 231 -19.75 -16.75 -15.87
CA LYS A 231 -18.44 -16.29 -15.38
C LYS A 231 -18.30 -14.76 -15.32
N LEU A 232 -18.70 -14.07 -16.38
CA LEU A 232 -18.66 -12.60 -16.44
C LEU A 232 -19.49 -11.97 -15.31
N ARG A 233 -20.72 -12.48 -15.09
CA ARG A 233 -21.61 -11.98 -14.05
C ARG A 233 -21.03 -12.23 -12.66
N THR A 234 -20.47 -13.41 -12.41
CA THR A 234 -19.81 -13.76 -11.15
C THR A 234 -18.64 -12.83 -10.86
N VAL A 235 -17.77 -12.62 -11.85
CA VAL A 235 -16.59 -11.74 -11.68
C VAL A 235 -17.02 -10.31 -11.36
N PHE A 236 -17.89 -9.70 -12.16
CA PHE A 236 -18.21 -8.27 -12.00
C PHE A 236 -19.25 -7.98 -10.92
N LYS A 237 -20.12 -8.93 -10.55
CA LYS A 237 -21.18 -8.71 -9.56
C LYS A 237 -20.89 -9.30 -8.18
N VAL A 238 -19.95 -10.24 -8.09
CA VAL A 238 -19.65 -10.94 -6.83
C VAL A 238 -18.19 -10.75 -6.43
N VAL A 239 -17.25 -11.18 -7.29
CA VAL A 239 -15.82 -11.20 -6.95
C VAL A 239 -15.22 -9.79 -6.89
N LEU A 240 -15.37 -9.02 -7.96
CA LEU A 240 -14.81 -7.67 -8.06
C LEU A 240 -15.32 -6.74 -6.94
N PRO A 241 -16.63 -6.66 -6.65
CA PRO A 241 -17.10 -5.88 -5.52
C PRO A 241 -16.53 -6.32 -4.18
N SER A 242 -16.32 -7.62 -3.96
CA SER A 242 -15.72 -8.13 -2.72
C SER A 242 -14.22 -7.81 -2.62
N ALA A 243 -13.53 -7.68 -3.75
CA ALA A 243 -12.10 -7.34 -3.80
C ALA A 243 -11.82 -5.82 -3.75
N VAL A 244 -12.84 -4.95 -3.93
CA VAL A 244 -12.66 -3.48 -4.00
C VAL A 244 -11.82 -2.90 -2.87
N PRO A 245 -11.97 -3.29 -1.58
CA PRO A 245 -11.15 -2.73 -0.50
C PRO A 245 -9.64 -2.98 -0.72
N GLY A 246 -9.27 -4.19 -1.17
CA GLY A 246 -7.87 -4.52 -1.48
C GLY A 246 -7.37 -3.81 -2.73
N ILE A 247 -8.21 -3.65 -3.76
CA ILE A 247 -7.87 -2.87 -4.97
C ILE A 247 -7.61 -1.40 -4.61
N LEU A 248 -8.46 -0.81 -3.78
CA LEU A 248 -8.27 0.57 -3.32
C LEU A 248 -6.95 0.73 -2.55
N SER A 249 -6.59 -0.22 -1.69
CA SER A 249 -5.29 -0.21 -1.00
C SER A 249 -4.11 -0.19 -1.99
N GLY A 250 -4.21 -0.92 -3.10
CA GLY A 250 -3.22 -0.89 -4.18
C GLY A 250 -3.12 0.46 -4.88
N ILE A 251 -4.26 1.11 -5.14
CA ILE A 251 -4.32 2.44 -5.74
C ILE A 251 -3.71 3.48 -4.78
N ILE A 252 -3.97 3.37 -3.47
CA ILE A 252 -3.39 4.25 -2.45
C ILE A 252 -1.86 4.13 -2.44
N LEU A 253 -1.34 2.91 -2.45
CA LEU A 253 0.09 2.64 -2.49
C LEU A 253 0.73 3.24 -3.76
N ALA A 254 0.09 3.06 -4.92
CA ALA A 254 0.52 3.65 -6.18
C ALA A 254 0.50 5.20 -6.12
N THR A 255 -0.52 5.80 -5.52
CA THR A 255 -0.64 7.25 -5.34
C THR A 255 0.51 7.80 -4.52
N GLY A 256 0.82 7.20 -3.38
CA GLY A 256 1.96 7.61 -2.55
C GLY A 256 3.28 7.55 -3.30
N ARG A 257 3.49 6.52 -4.12
CA ARG A 257 4.68 6.37 -4.97
C ARG A 257 4.77 7.47 -6.04
N ILE A 258 3.66 7.80 -6.71
CA ILE A 258 3.61 8.87 -7.72
C ILE A 258 3.93 10.23 -7.10
N VAL A 259 3.30 10.57 -5.98
CA VAL A 259 3.46 11.89 -5.31
C VAL A 259 4.89 12.13 -4.85
N GLY A 260 5.59 11.09 -4.40
CA GLY A 260 6.99 11.18 -3.97
C GLY A 260 8.02 11.06 -5.11
N GLU A 261 7.59 10.79 -6.35
CA GLU A 261 8.52 10.52 -7.44
C GLU A 261 9.23 11.78 -7.93
N THR A 262 10.55 11.70 -7.99
CA THR A 262 11.42 12.81 -8.39
C THR A 262 12.27 12.46 -9.60
N ALA A 263 13.03 11.35 -9.52
CA ALA A 263 14.04 11.00 -10.51
C ALA A 263 13.44 10.75 -11.89
N THR A 264 12.32 10.03 -11.97
CA THR A 264 11.61 9.77 -13.22
C THR A 264 11.14 11.06 -13.89
N LEU A 265 10.58 12.00 -13.09
CA LEU A 265 9.92 13.19 -13.60
C LEU A 265 10.88 14.27 -14.10
N ILE A 266 12.07 14.38 -13.53
CA ILE A 266 13.09 15.31 -14.04
C ILE A 266 13.42 15.02 -15.50
N TYR A 267 13.46 13.77 -15.90
CA TYR A 267 13.80 13.35 -17.26
C TYR A 267 12.63 13.32 -18.23
N THR A 268 11.38 13.34 -17.73
CA THR A 268 10.17 13.13 -18.55
C THR A 268 9.21 14.30 -18.53
N ALA A 269 8.92 14.87 -17.36
CA ALA A 269 8.04 16.03 -17.22
C ALA A 269 8.80 17.37 -17.28
N GLY A 270 10.04 17.35 -16.80
CA GLY A 270 10.91 18.53 -16.79
C GLY A 270 10.95 19.24 -15.43
N SER A 271 11.38 20.51 -15.46
CA SER A 271 11.66 21.31 -14.26
C SER A 271 11.02 22.70 -14.26
N VAL A 272 10.13 23.01 -15.20
CA VAL A 272 9.51 24.33 -15.33
C VAL A 272 8.54 24.59 -14.18
N ALA A 273 8.69 25.73 -13.51
CA ALA A 273 7.94 26.10 -12.31
C ALA A 273 6.56 26.74 -12.62
N LYS A 274 5.95 26.42 -13.73
CA LYS A 274 4.63 26.92 -14.10
C LYS A 274 3.56 25.86 -13.92
N MET A 275 2.33 26.31 -13.64
CA MET A 275 1.16 25.44 -13.69
C MET A 275 0.94 24.99 -15.13
N ALA A 276 0.79 23.68 -15.34
CA ALA A 276 0.48 23.12 -16.65
C ALA A 276 -0.95 23.53 -17.07
N THR A 277 -1.09 24.12 -18.24
CA THR A 277 -2.38 24.45 -18.87
C THR A 277 -2.73 23.44 -19.96
N LYS A 278 -1.72 22.81 -20.53
CA LYS A 278 -1.84 21.76 -21.56
C LYS A 278 -1.08 20.52 -21.16
N LEU A 279 -1.51 19.37 -21.66
CA LEU A 279 -0.83 18.09 -21.43
C LEU A 279 0.62 18.06 -22.00
N THR A 280 0.91 18.94 -22.96
CA THR A 280 2.22 19.07 -23.60
C THR A 280 3.14 20.05 -22.88
N ASP A 281 2.68 20.71 -21.82
CA ASP A 281 3.51 21.68 -21.10
C ASP A 281 4.53 20.96 -20.23
N SER A 282 5.77 21.50 -20.22
CA SER A 282 6.78 21.07 -19.28
C SER A 282 6.45 21.63 -17.89
N THR A 283 6.57 20.76 -16.88
CA THR A 283 6.13 21.10 -15.54
C THR A 283 6.93 20.35 -14.49
N ARG A 284 6.95 20.84 -13.24
CA ARG A 284 7.53 20.13 -12.10
C ARG A 284 6.47 19.82 -11.04
N THR A 285 6.59 18.65 -10.43
CA THR A 285 5.82 18.27 -9.25
C THR A 285 6.45 18.81 -7.97
N LEU A 286 5.73 18.68 -6.86
CA LEU A 286 6.19 19.16 -5.55
C LEU A 286 7.50 18.47 -5.11
N ALA A 287 7.63 17.16 -5.37
CA ALA A 287 8.84 16.41 -5.07
C ALA A 287 10.04 16.89 -5.92
N VAL A 288 9.84 17.17 -7.21
CA VAL A 288 10.86 17.74 -8.09
C VAL A 288 11.21 19.18 -7.66
N HIS A 289 10.22 19.97 -7.25
CA HIS A 289 10.40 21.32 -6.74
C HIS A 289 11.30 21.33 -5.50
N MET A 290 10.97 20.51 -4.50
CA MET A 290 11.79 20.33 -3.30
C MET A 290 13.23 19.94 -3.63
N TYR A 291 13.40 18.98 -4.54
CA TYR A 291 14.73 18.51 -4.95
C TYR A 291 15.56 19.61 -5.59
N LEU A 292 14.96 20.42 -6.48
CA LEU A 292 15.67 21.49 -7.17
C LEU A 292 16.10 22.60 -6.20
N LEU A 293 15.22 23.05 -5.30
CA LEU A 293 15.56 24.03 -4.27
C LEU A 293 16.70 23.56 -3.38
N SER A 294 16.68 22.27 -3.01
CA SER A 294 17.74 21.69 -2.17
C SER A 294 19.07 21.54 -2.94
N LYS A 295 19.01 21.21 -4.25
CA LYS A 295 20.18 21.03 -5.11
C LYS A 295 20.87 22.34 -5.44
N GLU A 296 20.12 23.39 -5.70
CA GLU A 296 20.63 24.70 -6.05
C GLU A 296 21.36 25.40 -4.86
N GLY A 297 21.02 25.01 -3.63
CA GLY A 297 21.67 25.48 -2.41
C GLY A 297 21.34 26.91 -1.99
N LEU A 298 20.66 27.67 -2.84
CA LEU A 298 20.29 29.08 -2.58
C LEU A 298 19.03 29.19 -1.71
N HIS A 299 18.13 28.23 -1.82
CA HIS A 299 16.79 28.23 -1.19
C HIS A 299 16.52 26.95 -0.40
N THR A 300 17.51 26.48 0.36
CA THR A 300 17.40 25.23 1.15
C THR A 300 16.30 25.29 2.21
N ASP A 301 16.07 26.47 2.79
CA ASP A 301 15.02 26.65 3.81
C ASP A 301 13.62 26.50 3.21
N GLN A 302 13.39 27.04 2.01
CA GLN A 302 12.14 26.80 1.24
C GLN A 302 12.02 25.35 0.78
N GLY A 303 13.16 24.69 0.53
CA GLY A 303 13.20 23.24 0.29
C GLY A 303 12.65 22.43 1.48
N TYR A 304 13.05 22.77 2.72
CA TYR A 304 12.51 22.14 3.93
C TYR A 304 11.03 22.48 4.13
N ALA A 305 10.61 23.71 3.89
CA ALA A 305 9.19 24.09 3.94
C ALA A 305 8.35 23.28 2.93
N THR A 306 8.87 23.12 1.70
CA THR A 306 8.23 22.29 0.67
C THR A 306 8.15 20.82 1.11
N ALA A 307 9.18 20.28 1.78
CA ALA A 307 9.16 18.92 2.32
C ALA A 307 8.07 18.72 3.37
N VAL A 308 7.83 19.72 4.25
CA VAL A 308 6.72 19.67 5.21
C VAL A 308 5.37 19.63 4.50
N VAL A 309 5.17 20.49 3.49
CA VAL A 309 3.92 20.48 2.71
C VAL A 309 3.72 19.16 1.97
N LEU A 310 4.79 18.59 1.39
CA LEU A 310 4.72 17.27 0.73
C LEU A 310 4.34 16.19 1.73
N LEU A 311 4.91 16.18 2.93
CA LEU A 311 4.59 15.23 3.99
C LEU A 311 3.12 15.34 4.41
N VAL A 312 2.63 16.56 4.63
CA VAL A 312 1.22 16.80 4.95
C VAL A 312 0.31 16.34 3.82
N LEU A 313 0.67 16.63 2.57
CA LEU A 313 -0.09 16.18 1.39
C LEU A 313 -0.20 14.66 1.34
N VAL A 314 0.89 13.92 1.53
CA VAL A 314 0.91 12.46 1.53
C VAL A 314 0.05 11.90 2.66
N VAL A 315 0.15 12.46 3.87
CA VAL A 315 -0.68 12.06 5.02
C VAL A 315 -2.17 12.30 4.73
N LEU A 316 -2.52 13.46 4.17
CA LEU A 316 -3.90 13.77 3.81
C LEU A 316 -4.46 12.84 2.73
N ILE A 317 -3.67 12.53 1.70
CA ILE A 317 -4.06 11.59 0.64
C ILE A 317 -4.29 10.20 1.24
N ASN A 318 -3.37 9.70 2.06
CA ASN A 318 -3.51 8.39 2.70
C ASN A 318 -4.75 8.35 3.60
N PHE A 319 -4.93 9.36 4.46
CA PHE A 319 -6.11 9.44 5.34
C PHE A 319 -7.43 9.53 4.58
N ALA A 320 -7.50 10.34 3.52
CA ALA A 320 -8.69 10.42 2.67
C ALA A 320 -8.98 9.08 1.99
N SER A 321 -7.96 8.42 1.51
CA SER A 321 -8.03 7.13 0.84
C SER A 321 -8.48 6.01 1.78
N ASP A 322 -7.94 5.96 3.00
CA ASP A 322 -8.35 4.99 4.03
C ASP A 322 -9.84 5.18 4.43
N LYS A 323 -10.27 6.42 4.56
CA LYS A 323 -11.69 6.73 4.79
C LYS A 323 -12.61 6.25 3.66
N ILE A 324 -12.20 6.48 2.41
CA ILE A 324 -12.96 6.03 1.23
C ILE A 324 -13.01 4.50 1.21
N ALA A 325 -11.89 3.82 1.39
CA ALA A 325 -11.82 2.37 1.43
C ALA A 325 -12.67 1.78 2.56
N GLY A 326 -12.60 2.35 3.76
CA GLY A 326 -13.40 1.95 4.92
C GLY A 326 -14.90 2.14 4.70
N LYS A 327 -15.32 3.26 4.08
CA LYS A 327 -16.73 3.52 3.77
C LYS A 327 -17.28 2.55 2.74
N VAL A 328 -16.52 2.28 1.67
CA VAL A 328 -16.90 1.30 0.64
C VAL A 328 -16.97 -0.13 1.22
N ALA A 329 -16.14 -0.47 2.20
CA ALA A 329 -16.21 -1.75 2.90
C ALA A 329 -17.45 -1.85 3.80
N ALA A 330 -17.77 -0.78 4.53
CA ALA A 330 -18.92 -0.75 5.46
C ALA A 330 -20.28 -0.77 4.74
N ASP A 331 -20.43 -0.04 3.63
CA ASP A 331 -21.68 -0.02 2.82
C ASP A 331 -22.02 -1.40 2.22
N LYS A 332 -21.10 -2.34 2.23
CA LYS A 332 -21.30 -3.72 1.74
C LYS A 332 -21.57 -4.73 2.83
N ALA A 333 -21.33 -4.38 4.09
CA ALA A 333 -21.62 -5.22 5.25
C ALA A 333 -23.09 -5.05 5.73
N ASN A 334 -23.76 -3.99 5.29
CA ASN A 334 -25.19 -3.73 5.48
C ASN A 334 -25.98 -4.10 4.22
#